data_ccb96a8c105468d6db08bd2d6a3d3358
#
_entry.id   ccb96a8c105468d6db08bd2d6a3d3358
#
_cell.length_a   1.000
_cell.length_b   1.000
_cell.length_c   1.000
_cell.angle_alpha   90.00
_cell.angle_beta   90.00
_cell.angle_gamma   90.00
#
_symmetry.space_group_name_H-M   'P 1'
#
loop_
_entity.id
_entity.type
_entity.pdbx_description
1 polymer ?
#
loop_
_entity_poly.entity_id
_entity_poly.type
_entity_poly.pdbx_seq_one_letter_code
_entity_poly.pdbx_strand_id
1 'polypeptide(L)'
;MANYDAEKQLRLVQELEDIAREIGASVVKILNPSDVIFDVRARFMCLSCKRYGQKCTCPPNIPGIGYFKALFSSYRWALFIGIKRNVKPKKWEAIGRESSITLHKMLLELEKQAFNRGCIFAISFIGGSCKMCETKTCSLPCKNPRVGRIPTEATGVNVVETSKRLDIDIRFPIVLNKIFWRVGLLLVT
;
A
#
# COMPACT_ATOMS: atom_id res chain seq x y z
N MET A 1 16.65 21.77 -18.07
CA MET A 1 15.54 21.80 -17.10
C MET A 1 15.01 20.40 -16.74
N ALA A 2 14.69 19.53 -17.69
CA ALA A 2 14.14 18.18 -17.40
C ALA A 2 15.03 17.27 -16.54
N ASN A 3 16.37 17.29 -16.70
CA ASN A 3 17.30 16.48 -15.90
C ASN A 3 17.41 16.96 -14.44
N TYR A 4 17.38 18.25 -14.21
CA TYR A 4 17.45 18.82 -12.85
C TYR A 4 16.23 18.46 -12.02
N ASP A 5 15.06 18.44 -12.64
CA ASP A 5 13.80 18.06 -11.99
C ASP A 5 13.79 16.54 -11.65
N ALA A 6 14.34 15.72 -12.53
CA ALA A 6 14.46 14.28 -12.33
C ALA A 6 15.38 13.91 -11.16
N GLU A 7 16.54 14.58 -11.03
CA GLU A 7 17.47 14.35 -9.91
C GLU A 7 16.86 14.79 -8.59
N LYS A 8 16.17 15.92 -8.56
CA LYS A 8 15.49 16.42 -7.37
C LYS A 8 14.40 15.43 -6.90
N GLN A 9 13.62 14.92 -7.84
CA GLN A 9 12.59 13.90 -7.54
C GLN A 9 13.22 12.61 -7.02
N LEU A 10 14.32 12.14 -7.60
CA LEU A 10 15.00 10.95 -7.14
C LEU A 10 15.53 11.12 -5.71
N ARG A 11 16.14 12.27 -5.39
CA ARG A 11 16.58 12.58 -4.01
C ARG A 11 15.42 12.55 -3.04
N LEU A 12 14.28 13.16 -3.40
CA LEU A 12 13.08 13.11 -2.56
C LEU A 12 12.64 11.67 -2.28
N VAL A 13 12.63 10.81 -3.29
CA VAL A 13 12.20 9.42 -3.15
C VAL A 13 13.18 8.62 -2.28
N GLN A 14 14.50 8.90 -2.39
CA GLN A 14 15.53 8.32 -1.53
C GLN A 14 15.38 8.76 -0.07
N GLU A 15 15.13 10.05 0.18
CA GLU A 15 14.82 10.54 1.54
C GLU A 15 13.58 9.87 2.13
N LEU A 16 12.54 9.65 1.33
CA LEU A 16 11.33 8.95 1.77
C LEU A 16 11.61 7.46 2.04
N GLU A 17 12.51 6.83 1.29
CA GLU A 17 12.98 5.47 1.56
C GLU A 17 13.68 5.39 2.92
N ASP A 18 14.58 6.32 3.21
CA ASP A 18 15.30 6.39 4.48
C ASP A 18 14.32 6.61 5.65
N ILE A 19 13.43 7.58 5.53
CA ILE A 19 12.38 7.84 6.54
C ILE A 19 11.53 6.58 6.76
N ALA A 20 11.14 5.86 5.69
CA ALA A 20 10.35 4.65 5.82
C ALA A 20 11.08 3.57 6.63
N ARG A 21 12.40 3.43 6.45
CA ARG A 21 13.26 2.51 7.23
C ARG A 21 13.36 2.94 8.68
N GLU A 22 13.57 4.23 8.94
CA GLU A 22 13.65 4.80 10.30
C GLU A 22 12.37 4.60 11.10
N ILE A 23 11.19 4.75 10.47
CA ILE A 23 9.90 4.53 11.13
C ILE A 23 9.47 3.05 11.17
N GLY A 24 10.36 2.11 10.79
CA GLY A 24 10.22 0.69 11.05
C GLY A 24 9.73 -0.17 9.89
N ALA A 25 9.88 0.27 8.64
CA ALA A 25 9.68 -0.59 7.48
C ALA A 25 10.73 -1.72 7.47
N SER A 26 10.28 -2.95 7.24
CA SER A 26 11.18 -4.11 7.11
C SER A 26 11.81 -4.21 5.73
N VAL A 27 11.15 -3.67 4.74
CA VAL A 27 11.64 -3.55 3.37
C VAL A 27 11.07 -2.30 2.74
N VAL A 28 11.93 -1.59 2.00
CA VAL A 28 11.53 -0.48 1.12
C VAL A 28 12.27 -0.66 -0.19
N LYS A 29 11.57 -0.48 -1.29
CA LYS A 29 12.14 -0.50 -2.65
C LYS A 29 11.56 0.64 -3.45
N ILE A 30 12.44 1.41 -4.07
CA ILE A 30 12.07 2.39 -5.10
C ILE A 30 11.83 1.62 -6.40
N LEU A 31 10.74 1.93 -7.10
CA LEU A 31 10.41 1.31 -8.38
C LEU A 31 9.73 2.31 -9.31
N ASN A 32 9.77 2.00 -10.60
CA ASN A 32 8.92 2.68 -11.56
C ASN A 32 7.50 2.13 -11.43
N PRO A 33 6.45 2.95 -11.44
CA PRO A 33 5.07 2.45 -11.40
C PRO A 33 4.70 1.46 -12.51
N SER A 34 5.42 1.45 -13.64
CA SER A 34 5.27 0.45 -14.71
C SER A 34 5.72 -0.97 -14.28
N ASP A 35 6.54 -1.08 -13.22
CA ASP A 35 6.97 -2.37 -12.69
C ASP A 35 5.94 -3.01 -11.77
N VAL A 36 4.90 -2.26 -11.41
CA VAL A 36 3.77 -2.77 -10.64
C VAL A 36 2.90 -3.67 -11.51
N ILE A 37 2.71 -4.91 -11.08
CA ILE A 37 1.95 -5.90 -11.84
C ILE A 37 0.48 -5.81 -11.47
N PHE A 38 -0.35 -5.44 -12.47
CA PHE A 38 -1.80 -5.48 -12.35
C PHE A 38 -2.34 -6.82 -12.86
N ASP A 39 -3.18 -7.45 -12.04
CA ASP A 39 -3.83 -8.71 -12.34
C ASP A 39 -5.31 -8.61 -11.93
N VAL A 40 -6.21 -8.79 -12.89
CA VAL A 40 -7.65 -8.76 -12.63
C VAL A 40 -8.07 -9.79 -11.57
N ARG A 41 -7.36 -10.92 -11.46
CA ARG A 41 -7.61 -11.96 -10.47
C ARG A 41 -7.38 -11.46 -9.05
N ALA A 42 -6.39 -10.58 -8.82
CA ALA A 42 -6.14 -9.99 -7.51
C ALA A 42 -7.37 -9.20 -7.01
N ARG A 43 -7.99 -8.41 -7.89
CA ARG A 43 -9.21 -7.68 -7.55
C ARG A 43 -10.44 -8.60 -7.48
N PHE A 44 -10.50 -9.64 -8.33
CA PHE A 44 -11.59 -10.59 -8.30
C PHE A 44 -11.74 -11.28 -6.93
N MET A 45 -10.62 -11.55 -6.25
CA MET A 45 -10.63 -12.11 -4.89
C MET A 45 -11.34 -11.22 -3.86
N CYS A 46 -11.52 -9.93 -4.14
CA CYS A 46 -12.31 -9.05 -3.27
C CYS A 46 -13.79 -9.47 -3.18
N LEU A 47 -14.34 -10.15 -4.19
CA LEU A 47 -15.74 -10.64 -4.16
C LEU A 47 -15.98 -11.65 -3.03
N SER A 48 -14.96 -12.45 -2.68
CA SER A 48 -15.03 -13.43 -1.58
C SER A 48 -14.63 -12.83 -0.23
N CYS A 49 -14.31 -11.53 -0.19
CA CYS A 49 -13.85 -10.87 1.02
C CYS A 49 -15.03 -10.42 1.90
N LYS A 50 -14.98 -10.73 3.20
CA LYS A 50 -15.98 -10.25 4.20
C LYS A 50 -16.15 -8.72 4.25
N ARG A 51 -15.26 -7.96 3.62
CA ARG A 51 -15.29 -6.48 3.58
C ARG A 51 -15.86 -5.91 2.28
N TYR A 52 -16.18 -6.76 1.32
CA TYR A 52 -16.81 -6.33 0.08
C TYR A 52 -18.11 -5.58 0.38
N GLY A 53 -18.31 -4.43 -0.25
CA GLY A 53 -19.47 -3.57 -0.02
C GLY A 53 -19.55 -2.88 1.34
N GLN A 54 -18.73 -3.29 2.33
CA GLN A 54 -18.81 -2.78 3.72
C GLN A 54 -17.84 -1.64 4.02
N LYS A 55 -16.89 -1.37 3.14
CA LYS A 55 -15.86 -0.32 3.33
C LYS A 55 -15.88 0.64 2.16
N CYS A 56 -15.88 1.95 2.45
CA CYS A 56 -15.81 2.98 1.41
C CYS A 56 -14.52 2.95 0.60
N THR A 57 -13.46 2.34 1.13
CA THR A 57 -12.16 2.17 0.47
C THR A 57 -12.00 0.79 -0.18
N CYS A 58 -13.06 -0.01 -0.28
CA CYS A 58 -13.04 -1.35 -0.90
C CYS A 58 -14.09 -1.45 -2.03
N PRO A 59 -13.94 -2.39 -2.95
CA PRO A 59 -14.96 -2.65 -3.96
C PRO A 59 -16.33 -2.96 -3.33
N PRO A 60 -17.44 -2.58 -3.96
CA PRO A 60 -17.57 -1.86 -5.23
C PRO A 60 -17.40 -0.33 -5.13
N ASN A 61 -17.15 0.22 -3.94
CA ASN A 61 -17.19 1.66 -3.61
C ASN A 61 -15.92 2.42 -4.09
N ILE A 62 -15.08 1.82 -4.91
CA ILE A 62 -13.86 2.40 -5.47
C ILE A 62 -13.82 2.20 -6.99
N PRO A 63 -13.05 3.01 -7.74
CA PRO A 63 -12.93 2.89 -9.19
C PRO A 63 -12.49 1.49 -9.67
N GLY A 64 -12.69 1.22 -10.94
CA GLY A 64 -12.24 0.00 -11.61
C GLY A 64 -10.72 -0.06 -11.82
N ILE A 65 -10.20 -1.25 -12.21
CA ILE A 65 -8.75 -1.47 -12.43
C ILE A 65 -8.18 -0.51 -13.49
N GLY A 66 -8.93 -0.21 -14.55
CA GLY A 66 -8.49 0.71 -15.61
C GLY A 66 -8.15 2.10 -15.09
N TYR A 67 -8.93 2.62 -14.14
CA TYR A 67 -8.65 3.88 -13.48
C TYR A 67 -7.33 3.84 -12.71
N PHE A 68 -7.08 2.78 -11.96
CA PHE A 68 -5.83 2.65 -11.20
C PHE A 68 -4.61 2.46 -12.10
N LYS A 69 -4.74 1.73 -13.21
CA LYS A 69 -3.67 1.64 -14.20
C LYS A 69 -3.30 3.02 -14.76
N ALA A 70 -4.30 3.82 -15.13
CA ALA A 70 -4.09 5.19 -15.60
C ALA A 70 -3.48 6.08 -14.50
N LEU A 71 -3.97 5.96 -13.25
CA LEU A 71 -3.43 6.70 -12.12
C LEU A 71 -1.95 6.36 -11.90
N PHE A 72 -1.59 5.07 -11.85
CA PHE A 72 -0.21 4.65 -11.64
C PHE A 72 0.72 5.14 -12.75
N SER A 73 0.27 5.11 -14.01
CA SER A 73 1.06 5.58 -15.15
C SER A 73 1.29 7.11 -15.17
N SER A 74 0.55 7.87 -14.37
CA SER A 74 0.77 9.32 -14.23
C SER A 74 1.86 9.69 -13.23
N TYR A 75 2.42 8.70 -12.52
CA TYR A 75 3.50 8.88 -11.57
C TYR A 75 4.83 8.37 -12.12
N ARG A 76 5.90 8.99 -11.70
CA ARG A 76 7.26 8.61 -12.12
C ARG A 76 7.91 7.62 -11.16
N TRP A 77 7.60 7.72 -9.88
CA TRP A 77 8.21 6.93 -8.82
C TRP A 77 7.15 6.30 -7.93
N ALA A 78 7.47 5.13 -7.43
CA ALA A 78 6.72 4.49 -6.37
C ALA A 78 7.68 3.91 -5.32
N LEU A 79 7.21 3.83 -4.08
CA LEU A 79 7.86 3.06 -3.02
C LEU A 79 7.01 1.83 -2.70
N PHE A 80 7.61 0.66 -2.79
CA PHE A 80 7.08 -0.57 -2.25
C PHE A 80 7.54 -0.69 -0.80
N ILE A 81 6.61 -0.71 0.13
CA ILE A 81 6.88 -0.66 1.56
C ILE A 81 6.27 -1.86 2.23
N GLY A 82 7.08 -2.62 2.97
CA GLY A 82 6.62 -3.81 3.66
C GLY A 82 7.07 -3.88 5.12
N ILE A 83 6.17 -4.40 5.96
CA ILE A 83 6.51 -4.80 7.32
C ILE A 83 6.38 -6.31 7.46
N LYS A 84 7.38 -6.91 8.09
CA LYS A 84 7.49 -8.34 8.35
C LYS A 84 7.17 -8.63 9.80
N ARG A 85 6.41 -9.67 10.08
CA ARG A 85 6.09 -10.12 11.44
C ARG A 85 6.18 -11.63 11.53
N ASN A 86 6.70 -12.13 12.65
CA ASN A 86 6.62 -13.55 12.96
C ASN A 86 5.20 -13.88 13.45
N VAL A 87 4.62 -14.96 12.94
CA VAL A 87 3.26 -15.37 13.25
C VAL A 87 3.25 -16.63 14.11
N LYS A 88 2.54 -16.55 15.24
CA LYS A 88 2.14 -17.74 16.01
C LYS A 88 0.74 -18.15 15.54
N PRO A 89 0.46 -19.43 15.25
CA PRO A 89 -0.79 -19.88 14.62
C PRO A 89 -2.07 -19.37 15.29
N LYS A 90 -2.10 -19.30 16.63
CA LYS A 90 -3.26 -18.82 17.40
C LYS A 90 -3.43 -17.28 17.42
N LYS A 91 -2.48 -16.50 16.90
CA LYS A 91 -2.45 -15.02 16.98
C LYS A 91 -2.45 -14.33 15.61
N TRP A 92 -2.62 -15.06 14.51
CA TRP A 92 -2.47 -14.52 13.17
C TRP A 92 -3.44 -13.37 12.84
N GLU A 93 -4.68 -13.42 13.32
CA GLU A 93 -5.67 -12.34 13.09
C GLU A 93 -5.29 -11.04 13.80
N ALA A 94 -4.84 -11.14 15.06
CA ALA A 94 -4.39 -10.00 15.84
C ALA A 94 -3.15 -9.35 15.21
N ILE A 95 -2.16 -10.17 14.83
CA ILE A 95 -0.94 -9.72 14.14
C ILE A 95 -1.29 -9.10 12.78
N GLY A 96 -2.20 -9.70 12.03
CA GLY A 96 -2.66 -9.18 10.76
C GLY A 96 -3.40 -7.83 10.89
N ARG A 97 -4.18 -7.64 11.95
CA ARG A 97 -4.84 -6.37 12.24
C ARG A 97 -3.84 -5.29 12.64
N GLU A 98 -2.97 -5.59 13.60
CA GLU A 98 -1.92 -4.69 14.07
C GLU A 98 -1.01 -4.24 12.93
N SER A 99 -0.50 -5.20 12.13
CA SER A 99 0.35 -4.91 10.98
C SER A 99 -0.33 -4.00 9.96
N SER A 100 -1.65 -4.18 9.73
CA SER A 100 -2.39 -3.29 8.81
C SER A 100 -2.48 -1.87 9.35
N ILE A 101 -2.67 -1.68 10.66
CA ILE A 101 -2.75 -0.36 11.28
C ILE A 101 -1.38 0.31 11.27
N THR A 102 -0.34 -0.44 11.63
CA THR A 102 1.05 0.05 11.65
C THR A 102 1.48 0.53 10.26
N LEU A 103 1.32 -0.31 9.23
CA LEU A 103 1.66 0.08 7.87
C LEU A 103 0.83 1.27 7.38
N HIS A 104 -0.45 1.31 7.70
CA HIS A 104 -1.33 2.41 7.30
C HIS A 104 -0.85 3.75 7.90
N LYS A 105 -0.53 3.78 9.20
CA LYS A 105 0.02 4.98 9.86
C LYS A 105 1.36 5.40 9.25
N MET A 106 2.23 4.44 8.97
CA MET A 106 3.51 4.67 8.30
C MET A 106 3.32 5.33 6.93
N LEU A 107 2.41 4.80 6.12
CA LEU A 107 2.11 5.34 4.79
C LEU A 107 1.53 6.75 4.84
N LEU A 108 0.64 7.04 5.80
CA LEU A 108 0.13 8.41 6.01
C LEU A 108 1.22 9.39 6.44
N GLU A 109 2.17 8.96 7.27
CA GLU A 109 3.31 9.79 7.64
C GLU A 109 4.20 10.06 6.42
N LEU A 110 4.47 9.07 5.60
CA LEU A 110 5.25 9.24 4.37
C LEU A 110 4.56 10.17 3.35
N GLU A 111 3.24 10.10 3.20
CA GLU A 111 2.50 11.07 2.39
C GLU A 111 2.69 12.50 2.91
N LYS A 112 2.59 12.68 4.23
CA LYS A 112 2.83 13.99 4.87
C LYS A 112 4.27 14.47 4.63
N GLN A 113 5.25 13.59 4.76
CA GLN A 113 6.66 13.91 4.49
C GLN A 113 6.89 14.28 3.03
N ALA A 114 6.26 13.56 2.10
CA ALA A 114 6.29 13.88 0.67
C ALA A 114 5.65 15.25 0.38
N PHE A 115 4.47 15.50 0.95
CA PHE A 115 3.77 16.77 0.80
C PHE A 115 4.60 17.96 1.31
N ASN A 116 5.21 17.84 2.49
CA ASN A 116 6.05 18.87 3.08
C ASN A 116 7.32 19.17 2.24
N ARG A 117 7.70 18.27 1.33
CA ARG A 117 8.81 18.40 0.39
C ARG A 117 8.38 18.79 -1.02
N GLY A 118 7.11 19.19 -1.19
CA GLY A 118 6.55 19.69 -2.44
C GLY A 118 5.90 18.64 -3.34
N CYS A 119 5.85 17.36 -2.96
CA CYS A 119 5.10 16.35 -3.67
C CYS A 119 3.63 16.35 -3.22
N ILE A 120 2.87 17.30 -3.74
CA ILE A 120 1.48 17.54 -3.30
C ILE A 120 0.48 16.45 -3.71
N PHE A 121 0.84 15.61 -4.67
CA PHE A 121 0.00 14.50 -5.15
C PHE A 121 0.47 13.13 -4.66
N ALA A 122 1.37 13.06 -3.68
CA ALA A 122 1.75 11.78 -3.10
C ALA A 122 0.51 11.05 -2.55
N ILE A 123 0.34 9.78 -2.92
CA ILE A 123 -0.80 8.97 -2.50
C ILE A 123 -0.37 7.55 -2.19
N SER A 124 -0.90 6.99 -1.10
CA SER A 124 -0.59 5.63 -0.68
C SER A 124 -1.75 4.64 -0.86
N PHE A 125 -1.37 3.39 -1.06
CA PHE A 125 -2.24 2.22 -1.07
C PHE A 125 -1.79 1.26 0.02
N ILE A 126 -2.73 0.87 0.89
CA ILE A 126 -2.44 0.13 2.12
C ILE A 126 -2.54 -1.39 1.94
N GLY A 127 -1.95 -2.14 2.86
CA GLY A 127 -2.10 -3.60 2.92
C GLY A 127 -3.38 -4.01 3.67
N GLY A 128 -4.33 -4.59 2.93
CA GLY A 128 -5.62 -5.00 3.46
C GLY A 128 -6.56 -3.82 3.75
N SER A 129 -7.80 -4.09 4.16
CA SER A 129 -8.83 -3.07 4.34
C SER A 129 -8.49 -2.02 5.40
N CYS A 130 -8.94 -0.77 5.19
CA CYS A 130 -8.78 0.34 6.14
C CYS A 130 -9.34 -0.01 7.54
N LYS A 131 -8.60 0.37 8.59
CA LYS A 131 -8.91 0.09 10.01
C LYS A 131 -8.70 1.30 10.92
N MET A 132 -8.72 2.51 10.35
CA MET A 132 -8.38 3.74 11.07
C MET A 132 -9.51 4.30 11.95
N CYS A 133 -10.74 3.80 11.79
CA CYS A 133 -11.84 4.18 12.68
C CYS A 133 -11.84 3.33 13.95
N GLU A 134 -12.10 3.95 15.10
CA GLU A 134 -12.27 3.28 16.39
C GLU A 134 -13.47 2.33 16.38
N THR A 135 -14.56 2.76 15.76
CA THR A 135 -15.73 1.93 15.53
C THR A 135 -15.40 0.87 14.47
N LYS A 136 -15.78 -0.39 14.71
CA LYS A 136 -15.59 -1.48 13.76
C LYS A 136 -16.39 -1.32 12.46
N THR A 137 -17.40 -0.46 12.47
CA THR A 137 -18.27 -0.17 11.34
C THR A 137 -17.74 0.99 10.51
N CYS A 138 -17.70 0.81 9.20
CA CYS A 138 -17.43 1.87 8.23
C CYS A 138 -18.75 2.45 7.74
N SER A 139 -18.82 3.75 7.55
CA SER A 139 -19.98 4.38 6.93
C SER A 139 -19.71 4.77 5.49
N LEU A 140 -20.76 4.86 4.68
CA LEU A 140 -20.78 5.45 3.35
C LEU A 140 -21.65 6.73 3.42
N PRO A 141 -21.06 7.92 3.19
CA PRO A 141 -19.65 8.22 2.90
C PRO A 141 -18.71 8.01 4.09
N CYS A 142 -17.40 8.02 3.81
CA CYS A 142 -16.37 7.85 4.84
C CYS A 142 -16.39 8.99 5.86
N LYS A 143 -16.46 8.66 7.16
CA LYS A 143 -16.40 9.66 8.24
C LYS A 143 -15.02 10.29 8.43
N ASN A 144 -13.96 9.59 8.01
CA ASN A 144 -12.57 10.02 8.15
C ASN A 144 -11.82 9.97 6.80
N PRO A 145 -12.23 10.73 5.78
CA PRO A 145 -11.65 10.64 4.44
C PRO A 145 -10.17 11.04 4.40
N ARG A 146 -9.72 11.89 5.33
CA ARG A 146 -8.32 12.32 5.42
C ARG A 146 -7.35 11.18 5.72
N VAL A 147 -7.81 10.14 6.41
CA VAL A 147 -6.99 8.97 6.77
C VAL A 147 -7.41 7.68 6.07
N GLY A 148 -8.50 7.69 5.33
CA GLY A 148 -8.97 6.53 4.57
C GLY A 148 -8.08 6.27 3.36
N ARG A 149 -7.57 5.02 3.20
CA ARG A 149 -6.76 4.64 2.02
C ARG A 149 -7.28 3.34 1.43
N ILE A 150 -7.14 3.24 0.12
CA ILE A 150 -7.55 2.07 -0.67
C ILE A 150 -6.52 0.96 -0.49
N PRO A 151 -6.94 -0.31 -0.32
CA PRO A 151 -6.02 -1.43 -0.31
C PRO A 151 -5.31 -1.62 -1.65
N THR A 152 -4.01 -1.93 -1.61
CA THR A 152 -3.20 -2.20 -2.80
C THR A 152 -3.84 -3.29 -3.67
N GLU A 153 -4.27 -4.38 -3.08
CA GLU A 153 -4.90 -5.50 -3.79
C GLU A 153 -6.25 -5.10 -4.42
N ALA A 154 -6.96 -4.16 -3.79
CA ALA A 154 -8.25 -3.69 -4.29
C ALA A 154 -8.13 -2.83 -5.55
N THR A 155 -6.96 -2.27 -5.83
CA THR A 155 -6.68 -1.58 -7.10
C THR A 155 -6.46 -2.54 -8.27
N GLY A 156 -6.26 -3.83 -7.98
CA GLY A 156 -5.91 -4.86 -8.96
C GLY A 156 -4.41 -5.16 -9.02
N VAL A 157 -3.61 -4.59 -8.12
CA VAL A 157 -2.18 -4.91 -8.01
C VAL A 157 -1.99 -6.32 -7.47
N ASN A 158 -1.23 -7.14 -8.18
CA ASN A 158 -0.75 -8.43 -7.72
C ASN A 158 0.53 -8.21 -6.88
N VAL A 159 0.33 -8.08 -5.57
CA VAL A 159 1.42 -7.80 -4.62
C VAL A 159 2.49 -8.89 -4.65
N VAL A 160 2.12 -10.17 -4.83
CA VAL A 160 3.07 -11.28 -4.86
C VAL A 160 3.98 -11.21 -6.09
N GLU A 161 3.39 -11.04 -7.27
CA GLU A 161 4.18 -10.96 -8.50
C GLU A 161 5.00 -9.65 -8.55
N THR A 162 4.46 -8.55 -8.03
CA THR A 162 5.21 -7.30 -7.88
C THR A 162 6.39 -7.49 -6.92
N SER A 163 6.21 -8.18 -5.79
CA SER A 163 7.28 -8.42 -4.84
C SER A 163 8.40 -9.30 -5.42
N LYS A 164 8.04 -10.32 -6.22
CA LYS A 164 9.03 -11.17 -6.90
C LYS A 164 9.91 -10.37 -7.87
N ARG A 165 9.30 -9.43 -8.61
CA ARG A 165 10.04 -8.54 -9.53
C ARG A 165 11.04 -7.64 -8.78
N LEU A 166 10.81 -7.40 -7.50
CA LEU A 166 11.67 -6.60 -6.62
C LEU A 166 12.65 -7.45 -5.78
N ASP A 167 12.75 -8.75 -6.06
CA ASP A 167 13.55 -9.73 -5.30
C ASP A 167 13.12 -9.81 -3.82
N ILE A 168 11.82 -9.64 -3.55
CA ILE A 168 11.25 -9.78 -2.21
C ILE A 168 10.43 -11.07 -2.16
N ASP A 169 10.87 -12.01 -1.30
CA ASP A 169 10.20 -13.30 -1.14
C ASP A 169 8.99 -13.21 -0.21
N ILE A 170 7.83 -12.96 -0.78
CA ILE A 170 6.53 -13.04 -0.08
C ILE A 170 5.86 -14.36 -0.42
N ARG A 171 5.74 -15.25 0.57
CA ARG A 171 5.20 -16.59 0.37
C ARG A 171 3.82 -16.77 1.00
N PHE A 172 2.97 -17.51 0.31
CA PHE A 172 1.69 -18.00 0.77
C PHE A 172 1.68 -19.55 0.70
N PRO A 173 0.91 -20.24 1.57
CA PRO A 173 0.12 -19.69 2.67
C PRO A 173 0.99 -19.27 3.88
N ILE A 174 0.55 -18.23 4.56
CA ILE A 174 1.26 -17.63 5.70
C ILE A 174 1.50 -18.64 6.82
N VAL A 175 0.53 -19.53 7.08
CA VAL A 175 0.58 -20.51 8.17
C VAL A 175 1.77 -21.46 8.06
N LEU A 176 2.16 -21.85 6.85
CA LEU A 176 3.31 -22.73 6.61
C LEU A 176 4.64 -22.01 6.81
N ASN A 177 4.71 -20.73 6.52
CA ASN A 177 5.94 -19.96 6.51
C ASN A 177 6.25 -19.23 7.83
N LYS A 178 5.33 -19.23 8.78
CA LYS A 178 5.46 -18.52 10.08
C LYS A 178 5.81 -17.03 9.95
N ILE A 179 5.76 -16.47 8.76
CA ILE A 179 6.08 -15.09 8.44
C ILE A 179 4.87 -14.45 7.79
N PHE A 180 4.50 -13.29 8.31
CA PHE A 180 3.44 -12.47 7.77
C PHE A 180 4.03 -11.18 7.20
N TRP A 181 3.71 -10.91 5.94
CA TRP A 181 4.01 -9.65 5.30
C TRP A 181 2.77 -8.77 5.20
N ARG A 182 2.93 -7.51 5.48
CA ARG A 182 1.97 -6.49 5.13
C ARG A 182 2.65 -5.48 4.24
N VAL A 183 2.08 -5.26 3.05
CA VAL A 183 2.70 -4.45 2.01
C VAL A 183 1.75 -3.33 1.59
N GLY A 184 2.31 -2.19 1.25
CA GLY A 184 1.64 -1.07 0.65
C GLY A 184 2.52 -0.38 -0.39
N LEU A 185 1.94 0.54 -1.11
CA LEU A 185 2.63 1.35 -2.11
C LEU A 185 2.42 2.83 -1.79
N LEU A 186 3.43 3.64 -2.05
CA LEU A 186 3.35 5.10 -2.08
C LEU A 186 3.75 5.57 -3.47
N LEU A 187 2.84 6.25 -4.18
CA LEU A 187 3.14 6.91 -5.44
C LEU A 187 3.67 8.31 -5.18
N VAL A 188 4.75 8.66 -5.87
CA VAL A 188 5.48 9.93 -5.71
C VAL A 188 5.82 10.49 -7.09
N THR A 189 5.60 11.79 -7.31
CA THR A 189 5.97 12.52 -8.53
C THR A 189 7.03 13.55 -8.27
#